data_989295684fb359fde08cf5685c32964a
#
_entry.id   989295684fb359fde08cf5685c32964a
#
_cell.length_a   1.000
_cell.length_b   1.000
_cell.length_c   1.000
_cell.angle_alpha   90.00
_cell.angle_beta   90.00
_cell.angle_gamma   90.00
#
_symmetry.space_group_name_H-M   'P 1'
#
loop_
_entity.id
_entity.type
_entity.pdbx_description
1 polymer ?
#
loop_
_entity_poly.entity_id
_entity_poly.type
_entity_poly.pdbx_seq_one_letter_code
_entity_poly.pdbx_strand_id
1 'polypeptide(L)'
;LDAARDLPGALVASGCGTDHLAPDAATNVDGVIRAYEEQMAAIERLGGRLIVMASRALARVAQKPSDYERVYDRVLRQAREPVILHWLGDMFDPALKGYWGHDDVDAAMETALAVIGANPSKVDGIKISLLDKDKEIAMRRRLPPGVRMYTGDDFNYAELIAGDEHGFSHALLGIFDAIAPAAAAALSALAKDDLASFHDIFAPTVPLSRHIFRAPTRFYKTGVVFMAYLNGHQDHFTMAGGQESTRSTLHLAELFRLADRAGLFRDPERAAERMRCVMAVRGVEA
;
A
#
# COMPACT_ATOMS: atom_id res chain seq x y z
N LEU A 1 -8.36 -6.97 15.35
CA LEU A 1 -8.47 -6.05 16.51
C LEU A 1 -8.20 -6.78 17.82
N ASP A 2 -8.75 -7.97 18.04
CA ASP A 2 -8.55 -8.70 19.31
C ASP A 2 -7.08 -8.99 19.60
N ALA A 3 -6.33 -9.47 18.60
CA ALA A 3 -4.89 -9.72 18.74
C ALA A 3 -4.05 -8.46 19.04
N ALA A 4 -4.55 -7.27 18.68
CA ALA A 4 -3.86 -6.00 18.92
C ALA A 4 -4.18 -5.39 20.30
N ARG A 5 -5.25 -5.85 20.99
CA ARG A 5 -5.64 -5.33 22.31
C ARG A 5 -4.58 -5.53 23.38
N ASP A 6 -3.85 -6.65 23.27
CA ASP A 6 -2.83 -7.03 24.24
C ASP A 6 -1.45 -6.43 23.93
N LEU A 7 -1.35 -5.62 22.85
CA LEU A 7 -0.11 -4.97 22.44
C LEU A 7 -0.17 -3.48 22.75
N PRO A 8 0.51 -3.00 23.80
CA PRO A 8 0.52 -1.58 24.14
C PRO A 8 1.00 -0.70 22.98
N GLY A 9 0.22 0.31 22.62
CA GLY A 9 0.54 1.23 21.54
C GLY A 9 0.23 0.73 20.12
N ALA A 10 -0.25 -0.51 19.95
CA ALA A 10 -0.66 -1.01 18.64
C ALA A 10 -1.91 -0.27 18.13
N LEU A 11 -1.82 0.24 16.91
CA LEU A 11 -2.94 0.87 16.20
C LEU A 11 -3.29 0.02 14.98
N VAL A 12 -4.56 -0.33 14.85
CA VAL A 12 -5.05 -1.06 13.68
C VAL A 12 -5.90 -0.12 12.84
N ALA A 13 -5.45 0.11 11.60
CA ALA A 13 -6.19 0.85 10.59
C ALA A 13 -6.62 -0.09 9.47
N SER A 14 -7.89 0.02 9.06
CA SER A 14 -8.48 -0.84 8.03
C SER A 14 -8.80 -0.04 6.78
N GLY A 15 -8.59 -0.66 5.62
CA GLY A 15 -9.02 -0.08 4.34
C GLY A 15 -10.54 0.11 4.33
N CYS A 16 -10.95 1.32 4.01
CA CYS A 16 -12.35 1.73 3.85
C CYS A 16 -12.55 2.18 2.41
N GLY A 17 -13.36 1.49 1.67
CA GLY A 17 -13.56 1.75 0.25
C GLY A 17 -15.01 1.58 -0.18
N THR A 18 -15.20 1.41 -1.47
CA THR A 18 -16.52 1.28 -2.11
C THR A 18 -16.63 -0.01 -2.94
N ASP A 19 -15.73 -0.97 -2.72
CA ASP A 19 -15.61 -2.18 -3.56
C ASP A 19 -16.78 -3.16 -3.42
N HIS A 20 -17.65 -2.96 -2.43
CA HIS A 20 -18.93 -3.68 -2.31
C HIS A 20 -20.01 -3.16 -3.29
N LEU A 21 -19.80 -2.00 -3.93
CA LEU A 21 -20.62 -1.60 -5.06
C LEU A 21 -20.32 -2.50 -6.25
N ALA A 22 -21.37 -3.03 -6.88
CA ALA A 22 -21.20 -3.78 -8.11
C ALA A 22 -20.48 -2.91 -9.17
N PRO A 23 -19.49 -3.46 -9.91
CA PRO A 23 -18.69 -2.67 -10.84
C PRO A 23 -19.49 -1.98 -11.95
N ASP A 24 -20.63 -2.56 -12.31
CA ASP A 24 -21.58 -2.12 -13.33
C ASP A 24 -22.80 -1.39 -12.75
N ALA A 25 -22.92 -1.30 -11.41
CA ALA A 25 -24.03 -0.61 -10.79
C ALA A 25 -24.04 0.84 -11.22
N ALA A 26 -25.15 1.29 -11.80
CA ALA A 26 -25.38 2.68 -12.04
C ALA A 26 -25.39 3.40 -10.68
N THR A 27 -24.37 4.23 -10.44
CA THR A 27 -24.25 5.05 -9.24
C THR A 27 -23.95 6.49 -9.64
N ASN A 28 -24.00 7.36 -8.68
CA ASN A 28 -23.61 8.76 -8.78
C ASN A 28 -22.75 9.13 -7.57
N VAL A 29 -22.31 10.37 -7.49
CA VAL A 29 -21.50 10.87 -6.38
C VAL A 29 -22.14 10.61 -5.02
N ASP A 30 -23.45 10.75 -4.88
CA ASP A 30 -24.16 10.47 -3.60
C ASP A 30 -24.18 8.96 -3.30
N GLY A 31 -24.25 8.12 -4.30
CA GLY A 31 -24.12 6.65 -4.14
C GLY A 31 -22.74 6.26 -3.64
N VAL A 32 -21.70 6.90 -4.14
CA VAL A 32 -20.31 6.68 -3.66
C VAL A 32 -20.16 7.13 -2.21
N ILE A 33 -20.72 8.28 -1.84
CA ILE A 33 -20.71 8.77 -0.45
C ILE A 33 -21.36 7.75 0.48
N ARG A 34 -22.57 7.28 0.18
CA ARG A 34 -23.28 6.27 1.00
C ARG A 34 -22.46 4.98 1.15
N ALA A 35 -21.78 4.54 0.09
CA ALA A 35 -20.95 3.35 0.15
C ALA A 35 -19.74 3.52 1.10
N TYR A 36 -19.09 4.66 1.08
CA TYR A 36 -18.07 4.98 2.07
C TYR A 36 -18.65 5.03 3.50
N GLU A 37 -19.77 5.72 3.69
CA GLU A 37 -20.45 5.84 5.00
C GLU A 37 -20.77 4.46 5.60
N GLU A 38 -21.23 3.51 4.78
CA GLU A 38 -21.53 2.14 5.19
C GLU A 38 -20.27 1.41 5.69
N GLN A 39 -19.18 1.46 4.92
CA GLN A 39 -17.91 0.85 5.30
C GLN A 39 -17.29 1.50 6.54
N MET A 40 -17.30 2.82 6.62
CA MET A 40 -16.83 3.57 7.78
C MET A 40 -17.57 3.13 9.05
N ALA A 41 -18.89 3.11 9.01
CA ALA A 41 -19.72 2.70 10.15
C ALA A 41 -19.41 1.26 10.60
N ALA A 42 -19.13 0.35 9.67
CA ALA A 42 -18.76 -1.03 9.98
C ALA A 42 -17.40 -1.12 10.70
N ILE A 43 -16.38 -0.43 10.18
CA ILE A 43 -15.01 -0.44 10.74
C ILE A 43 -14.98 0.26 12.11
N GLU A 44 -15.56 1.45 12.21
CA GLU A 44 -15.57 2.25 13.45
C GLU A 44 -16.37 1.60 14.59
N ARG A 45 -17.40 0.84 14.27
CA ARG A 45 -18.17 0.06 15.27
C ARG A 45 -17.29 -0.99 15.95
N LEU A 46 -16.30 -1.52 15.24
CA LEU A 46 -15.31 -2.48 15.76
C LEU A 46 -14.12 -1.78 16.45
N GLY A 47 -14.08 -0.43 16.47
CA GLY A 47 -12.97 0.33 17.04
C GLY A 47 -11.75 0.44 16.12
N GLY A 48 -11.89 0.14 14.82
CA GLY A 48 -10.82 0.30 13.83
C GLY A 48 -10.67 1.76 13.39
N ARG A 49 -9.44 2.16 13.08
CA ARG A 49 -9.14 3.41 12.35
C ARG A 49 -9.32 3.21 10.85
N LEU A 50 -9.43 4.30 10.12
CA LEU A 50 -9.74 4.27 8.70
C LEU A 50 -8.53 4.62 7.83
N ILE A 51 -8.28 3.78 6.81
CA ILE A 51 -7.51 4.17 5.62
C ILE A 51 -8.55 4.32 4.50
N VAL A 52 -8.86 5.56 4.12
CA VAL A 52 -9.84 5.85 3.07
C VAL A 52 -9.18 5.59 1.71
N MET A 53 -9.59 4.49 1.10
CA MET A 53 -9.03 4.00 -0.16
C MET A 53 -9.59 4.77 -1.36
N ALA A 54 -8.79 4.91 -2.41
CA ALA A 54 -9.27 5.39 -3.69
C ALA A 54 -10.43 4.52 -4.21
N SER A 55 -11.48 5.14 -4.74
CA SER A 55 -12.70 4.48 -5.19
C SER A 55 -12.77 4.39 -6.70
N ARG A 56 -12.87 3.17 -7.23
CA ARG A 56 -13.16 2.93 -8.66
C ARG A 56 -14.50 3.54 -9.08
N ALA A 57 -15.50 3.46 -8.20
CA ALA A 57 -16.81 4.03 -8.46
C ALA A 57 -16.73 5.56 -8.57
N LEU A 58 -15.96 6.23 -7.68
CA LEU A 58 -15.74 7.68 -7.76
C LEU A 58 -14.99 8.05 -9.04
N ALA A 59 -13.90 7.36 -9.37
CA ALA A 59 -13.15 7.60 -10.62
C ALA A 59 -14.04 7.53 -11.86
N ARG A 60 -15.03 6.63 -11.84
CA ARG A 60 -15.97 6.46 -12.97
C ARG A 60 -17.05 7.54 -13.05
N VAL A 61 -17.55 8.03 -11.91
CA VAL A 61 -18.71 8.94 -11.90
C VAL A 61 -18.34 10.40 -11.77
N ALA A 62 -17.16 10.71 -11.23
CA ALA A 62 -16.66 12.08 -11.12
C ALA A 62 -16.41 12.67 -12.49
N GLN A 63 -16.85 13.90 -12.70
CA GLN A 63 -16.68 14.64 -13.96
C GLN A 63 -15.71 15.81 -13.83
N LYS A 64 -15.39 16.20 -12.61
CA LYS A 64 -14.57 17.37 -12.29
C LYS A 64 -13.93 17.22 -10.89
N PRO A 65 -12.84 17.93 -10.62
CA PRO A 65 -12.16 17.90 -9.32
C PRO A 65 -13.07 18.15 -8.12
N SER A 66 -14.03 19.05 -8.24
CA SER A 66 -14.98 19.36 -7.15
C SER A 66 -15.91 18.21 -6.77
N ASP A 67 -16.04 17.16 -7.59
CA ASP A 67 -16.76 15.95 -7.20
C ASP A 67 -15.95 15.13 -6.18
N TYR A 68 -14.62 15.09 -6.33
CA TYR A 68 -13.73 14.52 -5.33
C TYR A 68 -13.76 15.32 -4.02
N GLU A 69 -13.63 16.65 -4.10
CA GLU A 69 -13.72 17.54 -2.93
C GLU A 69 -15.02 17.28 -2.15
N ARG A 70 -16.16 17.21 -2.84
CA ARG A 70 -17.48 16.94 -2.24
C ARG A 70 -17.52 15.59 -1.51
N VAL A 71 -17.01 14.53 -2.14
CA VAL A 71 -17.02 13.17 -1.55
C VAL A 71 -16.14 13.14 -0.32
N TYR A 72 -14.89 13.59 -0.45
CA TYR A 72 -13.94 13.52 0.66
C TYR A 72 -14.31 14.47 1.80
N ASP A 73 -14.83 15.67 1.54
CA ASP A 73 -15.34 16.57 2.59
C ASP A 73 -16.46 15.88 3.39
N ARG A 74 -17.40 15.24 2.72
CA ARG A 74 -18.49 14.53 3.39
C ARG A 74 -17.97 13.33 4.20
N VAL A 75 -17.09 12.52 3.64
CA VAL A 75 -16.50 11.35 4.29
C VAL A 75 -15.66 11.75 5.50
N LEU A 76 -14.80 12.75 5.35
CA LEU A 76 -13.91 13.21 6.41
C LEU A 76 -14.68 13.81 7.61
N ARG A 77 -15.73 14.58 7.36
CA ARG A 77 -16.55 15.16 8.45
C ARG A 77 -17.19 14.10 9.33
N GLN A 78 -17.53 12.95 8.81
CA GLN A 78 -18.15 11.86 9.56
C GLN A 78 -17.16 11.04 10.37
N ALA A 79 -15.90 10.96 9.95
CA ALA A 79 -14.89 10.16 10.62
C ALA A 79 -14.76 10.57 12.10
N ARG A 80 -14.78 9.60 13.01
CA ARG A 80 -14.62 9.82 14.45
C ARG A 80 -13.20 10.24 14.78
N GLU A 81 -12.23 9.56 14.19
CA GLU A 81 -10.80 9.81 14.36
C GLU A 81 -10.21 10.31 13.04
N PRO A 82 -9.06 11.02 13.07
CA PRO A 82 -8.35 11.38 11.86
C PRO A 82 -7.99 10.14 11.03
N VAL A 83 -8.19 10.24 9.72
CA VAL A 83 -8.01 9.13 8.77
C VAL A 83 -6.73 9.26 7.97
N ILE A 84 -6.25 8.13 7.43
CA ILE A 84 -5.23 8.14 6.38
C ILE A 84 -5.95 8.11 5.04
N LEU A 85 -5.68 9.08 4.17
CA LEU A 85 -6.12 9.02 2.78
C LEU A 85 -5.16 8.12 1.99
N HIS A 86 -5.66 7.35 1.03
CA HIS A 86 -4.80 6.55 0.17
C HIS A 86 -4.99 6.93 -1.30
N TRP A 87 -3.99 7.59 -1.87
CA TRP A 87 -3.88 7.82 -3.32
C TRP A 87 -3.15 6.63 -3.95
N LEU A 88 -3.91 5.78 -4.61
CA LEU A 88 -3.41 4.61 -5.34
C LEU A 88 -3.29 4.96 -6.83
N GLY A 89 -2.11 4.78 -7.40
CA GLY A 89 -1.86 5.04 -8.82
C GLY A 89 -2.47 3.98 -9.75
N ASP A 90 -2.67 4.36 -11.01
CA ASP A 90 -3.26 3.52 -12.04
C ASP A 90 -2.39 2.31 -12.43
N MET A 91 -1.08 2.33 -12.12
CA MET A 91 -0.21 1.16 -12.26
C MET A 91 -0.63 0.00 -11.33
N PHE A 92 -1.26 0.28 -10.20
CA PHE A 92 -1.84 -0.71 -9.29
C PHE A 92 -3.28 -1.08 -9.68
N ASP A 93 -4.03 -0.13 -10.23
CA ASP A 93 -5.41 -0.33 -10.66
C ASP A 93 -5.77 0.62 -11.81
N PRO A 94 -5.80 0.13 -13.05
CA PRO A 94 -6.13 0.95 -14.22
C PRO A 94 -7.48 1.67 -14.15
N ALA A 95 -8.42 1.18 -13.32
CA ALA A 95 -9.71 1.83 -13.12
C ALA A 95 -9.61 3.16 -12.34
N LEU A 96 -8.43 3.46 -11.77
CA LEU A 96 -8.15 4.70 -11.04
C LEU A 96 -7.44 5.76 -11.90
N LYS A 97 -7.28 5.52 -13.20
CA LYS A 97 -6.71 6.53 -14.10
C LYS A 97 -7.48 7.84 -13.98
N GLY A 98 -6.77 8.96 -13.92
CA GLY A 98 -7.37 10.28 -13.76
C GLY A 98 -7.95 10.57 -12.37
N TYR A 99 -7.55 9.81 -11.34
CA TYR A 99 -8.02 10.06 -9.97
C TYR A 99 -7.67 11.49 -9.52
N TRP A 100 -8.50 12.06 -8.68
CA TRP A 100 -8.52 13.48 -8.30
C TRP A 100 -8.98 14.42 -9.42
N GLY A 101 -9.48 13.88 -10.55
CA GLY A 101 -10.06 14.64 -11.65
C GLY A 101 -9.07 15.12 -12.70
N HIS A 102 -7.84 14.61 -12.70
CA HIS A 102 -6.79 14.95 -13.65
C HIS A 102 -5.94 13.75 -14.04
N ASP A 103 -5.57 13.64 -15.32
CA ASP A 103 -4.57 12.67 -15.79
C ASP A 103 -3.14 13.10 -15.42
N ASP A 104 -2.90 14.39 -15.32
CA ASP A 104 -1.63 14.96 -14.87
C ASP A 104 -1.51 14.86 -13.34
N VAL A 105 -0.41 14.28 -12.85
CA VAL A 105 -0.20 14.01 -11.42
C VAL A 105 -0.04 15.30 -10.61
N ASP A 106 0.57 16.35 -11.18
CA ASP A 106 0.75 17.61 -10.46
C ASP A 106 -0.60 18.33 -10.31
N ALA A 107 -1.43 18.34 -11.35
CA ALA A 107 -2.78 18.87 -11.26
C ALA A 107 -3.67 18.04 -10.29
N ALA A 108 -3.55 16.72 -10.31
CA ALA A 108 -4.24 15.83 -9.36
C ALA A 108 -3.79 16.11 -7.91
N MET A 109 -2.52 16.43 -7.70
CA MET A 109 -1.96 16.79 -6.39
C MET A 109 -2.61 18.07 -5.83
N GLU A 110 -2.92 19.06 -6.68
CA GLU A 110 -3.62 20.28 -6.23
C GLU A 110 -4.99 19.94 -5.64
N THR A 111 -5.75 19.04 -6.29
CA THR A 111 -7.06 18.60 -5.77
C THR A 111 -6.91 17.86 -4.44
N ALA A 112 -5.95 16.93 -4.34
CA ALA A 112 -5.70 16.20 -3.11
C ALA A 112 -5.30 17.13 -1.95
N LEU A 113 -4.41 18.11 -2.21
CA LEU A 113 -4.00 19.10 -1.22
C LEU A 113 -5.14 20.03 -0.82
N ALA A 114 -6.04 20.41 -1.75
CA ALA A 114 -7.22 21.20 -1.44
C ALA A 114 -8.17 20.45 -0.48
N VAL A 115 -8.41 19.16 -0.71
CA VAL A 115 -9.19 18.28 0.18
C VAL A 115 -8.58 18.24 1.58
N ILE A 116 -7.26 18.02 1.67
CA ILE A 116 -6.53 17.95 2.95
C ILE A 116 -6.58 19.30 3.65
N GLY A 117 -6.30 20.39 2.92
CA GLY A 117 -6.28 21.74 3.45
C GLY A 117 -7.63 22.22 3.97
N ALA A 118 -8.75 21.75 3.38
CA ALA A 118 -10.09 22.03 3.88
C ALA A 118 -10.45 21.25 5.15
N ASN A 119 -9.78 20.13 5.43
CA ASN A 119 -10.11 19.22 6.53
C ASN A 119 -8.88 18.77 7.35
N PRO A 120 -7.92 19.64 7.72
CA PRO A 120 -6.63 19.21 8.25
C PRO A 120 -6.74 18.45 9.59
N SER A 121 -7.74 18.76 10.42
CA SER A 121 -7.96 18.07 11.70
C SER A 121 -8.58 16.68 11.55
N LYS A 122 -9.06 16.32 10.35
CA LYS A 122 -9.67 15.03 10.03
C LYS A 122 -8.72 14.10 9.25
N VAL A 123 -7.55 14.60 8.87
CA VAL A 123 -6.56 13.83 8.11
C VAL A 123 -5.31 13.62 8.95
N ASP A 124 -5.07 12.38 9.36
CA ASP A 124 -3.81 11.97 10.02
C ASP A 124 -2.65 12.04 9.02
N GLY A 125 -2.91 11.68 7.78
CA GLY A 125 -1.95 11.76 6.70
C GLY A 125 -2.49 11.26 5.37
N ILE A 126 -1.63 11.33 4.37
CA ILE A 126 -1.89 10.74 3.06
C ILE A 126 -0.83 9.71 2.71
N LYS A 127 -1.27 8.53 2.26
CA LYS A 127 -0.43 7.52 1.64
C LYS A 127 -0.45 7.73 0.13
N ILE A 128 0.73 7.79 -0.48
CA ILE A 128 0.87 7.84 -1.94
C ILE A 128 1.53 6.56 -2.45
N SER A 129 0.87 5.91 -3.42
CA SER A 129 1.38 4.73 -4.12
C SER A 129 1.46 5.04 -5.61
N LEU A 130 2.40 5.89 -6.01
CA LEU A 130 2.65 6.31 -7.38
C LEU A 130 3.96 5.74 -7.96
N LEU A 131 4.83 5.15 -7.12
CA LEU A 131 6.17 4.68 -7.48
C LEU A 131 7.04 5.80 -8.09
N ASP A 132 6.83 7.01 -7.61
CA ASP A 132 7.54 8.23 -8.01
C ASP A 132 7.90 9.04 -6.76
N LYS A 133 9.17 8.88 -6.34
CA LYS A 133 9.66 9.52 -5.11
C LYS A 133 9.63 11.05 -5.18
N ASP A 134 9.85 11.62 -6.36
CA ASP A 134 9.94 13.08 -6.51
C ASP A 134 8.54 13.70 -6.33
N LYS A 135 7.49 13.05 -6.81
CA LYS A 135 6.10 13.46 -6.57
C LYS A 135 5.72 13.33 -5.09
N GLU A 136 6.16 12.25 -4.43
CA GLU A 136 5.92 12.07 -3.01
C GLU A 136 6.63 13.15 -2.16
N ILE A 137 7.91 13.43 -2.44
CA ILE A 137 8.67 14.47 -1.77
C ILE A 137 8.03 15.85 -2.01
N ALA A 138 7.64 16.16 -3.24
CA ALA A 138 6.99 17.41 -3.58
C ALA A 138 5.69 17.62 -2.79
N MET A 139 4.85 16.59 -2.70
CA MET A 139 3.62 16.67 -1.91
C MET A 139 3.90 16.73 -0.41
N ARG A 140 4.85 15.94 0.11
CA ARG A 140 5.25 15.96 1.53
C ARG A 140 5.56 17.35 2.04
N ARG A 141 6.31 18.14 1.24
CA ARG A 141 6.72 19.52 1.56
C ARG A 141 5.55 20.53 1.57
N ARG A 142 4.41 20.15 1.04
CA ARG A 142 3.21 20.99 0.88
C ARG A 142 2.07 20.63 1.82
N LEU A 143 2.20 19.53 2.57
CA LEU A 143 1.18 19.10 3.53
C LEU A 143 1.05 20.12 4.66
N PRO A 144 -0.17 20.36 5.16
CA PRO A 144 -0.40 21.21 6.33
C PRO A 144 0.36 20.67 7.56
N PRO A 145 0.74 21.55 8.51
CA PRO A 145 1.34 21.11 9.76
C PRO A 145 0.50 20.07 10.48
N GLY A 146 1.15 18.98 10.94
CA GLY A 146 0.51 17.86 11.63
C GLY A 146 -0.05 16.77 10.71
N VAL A 147 -0.16 16.99 9.40
CA VAL A 147 -0.56 15.97 8.43
C VAL A 147 0.67 15.23 7.92
N ARG A 148 0.68 13.91 8.05
CA ARG A 148 1.83 13.06 7.71
C ARG A 148 1.82 12.64 6.25
N MET A 149 3.03 12.44 5.70
CA MET A 149 3.22 11.65 4.49
C MET A 149 3.47 10.19 4.87
N TYR A 150 2.74 9.27 4.25
CA TYR A 150 2.98 7.84 4.30
C TYR A 150 3.45 7.35 2.94
N THR A 151 4.65 6.77 2.88
CA THR A 151 5.12 6.20 1.62
C THR A 151 4.38 4.92 1.28
N GLY A 152 3.92 4.84 0.05
CA GLY A 152 3.46 3.64 -0.63
C GLY A 152 4.35 3.30 -1.82
N ASP A 153 5.56 3.88 -1.87
CA ASP A 153 6.54 3.65 -2.93
C ASP A 153 7.40 2.43 -2.61
N ASP A 154 7.02 1.29 -3.17
CA ASP A 154 7.74 0.03 -3.01
C ASP A 154 9.09 -0.02 -3.74
N PHE A 155 9.49 1.03 -4.48
CA PHE A 155 10.78 1.12 -5.17
C PHE A 155 11.84 1.94 -4.43
N ASN A 156 11.41 3.00 -3.73
CA ASN A 156 12.30 4.01 -3.15
C ASN A 156 12.10 4.19 -1.63
N TYR A 157 11.40 3.26 -0.99
CA TYR A 157 10.98 3.36 0.42
C TYR A 157 12.12 3.64 1.39
N ALA A 158 13.30 3.05 1.19
CA ALA A 158 14.43 3.26 2.09
C ALA A 158 14.84 4.74 2.14
N GLU A 159 14.93 5.40 0.99
CA GLU A 159 15.26 6.82 0.88
C GLU A 159 14.12 7.70 1.45
N LEU A 160 12.87 7.38 1.10
CA LEU A 160 11.71 8.16 1.54
C LEU A 160 11.48 8.10 3.05
N ILE A 161 11.74 6.94 3.67
CA ILE A 161 11.61 6.74 5.13
C ILE A 161 12.79 7.39 5.86
N ALA A 162 14.01 7.29 5.36
CA ALA A 162 15.15 7.99 5.93
C ALA A 162 14.93 9.52 5.89
N GLY A 163 14.34 9.99 4.81
CA GLY A 163 14.01 11.39 4.63
C GLY A 163 15.20 12.26 4.23
N ASP A 164 14.98 13.56 4.33
CA ASP A 164 15.92 14.63 4.05
C ASP A 164 15.87 15.71 5.14
N GLU A 165 16.62 16.79 4.99
CA GLU A 165 16.66 17.94 5.93
C GLU A 165 15.28 18.63 6.11
N HIS A 166 14.31 18.35 5.23
CA HIS A 166 12.98 18.96 5.25
C HIS A 166 11.88 18.00 5.76
N GLY A 167 12.21 16.72 6.03
CA GLY A 167 11.28 15.75 6.57
C GLY A 167 11.42 14.34 5.99
N PHE A 168 10.54 13.47 6.43
CA PHE A 168 10.53 12.04 6.07
C PHE A 168 9.12 11.54 5.83
N SER A 169 9.00 10.36 5.21
CA SER A 169 7.72 9.67 5.04
C SER A 169 7.60 8.52 6.03
N HIS A 170 6.44 8.39 6.66
CA HIS A 170 6.12 7.22 7.48
C HIS A 170 5.94 5.99 6.60
N ALA A 171 6.32 4.82 7.09
CA ALA A 171 6.21 3.56 6.35
C ALA A 171 4.77 3.02 6.35
N LEU A 172 4.17 2.84 5.19
CA LEU A 172 2.89 2.16 5.01
C LEU A 172 2.83 1.57 3.59
N LEU A 173 3.55 0.47 3.34
CA LEU A 173 3.76 -0.03 1.99
C LEU A 173 3.67 -1.56 1.90
N GLY A 174 3.40 -2.04 0.68
CA GLY A 174 3.08 -3.42 0.41
C GLY A 174 4.24 -4.39 0.53
N ILE A 175 5.49 -3.94 0.24
CA ILE A 175 6.65 -4.84 0.36
C ILE A 175 6.90 -5.29 1.80
N PHE A 176 6.49 -4.52 2.80
CA PHE A 176 6.72 -4.87 4.20
C PHE A 176 6.04 -6.18 4.61
N ASP A 177 4.97 -6.58 3.93
CA ASP A 177 4.36 -7.90 4.12
C ASP A 177 5.34 -9.04 3.81
N ALA A 178 6.20 -8.85 2.79
CA ALA A 178 7.16 -9.87 2.37
C ALA A 178 8.49 -9.82 3.13
N ILE A 179 8.82 -8.68 3.76
CA ILE A 179 10.11 -8.44 4.43
C ILE A 179 9.95 -8.00 5.89
N ALA A 180 8.84 -8.33 6.55
CA ALA A 180 8.48 -7.78 7.86
C ALA A 180 9.60 -7.84 8.92
N PRO A 181 10.37 -8.93 9.09
CA PRO A 181 11.48 -8.96 10.05
C PRO A 181 12.59 -7.95 9.73
N ALA A 182 12.97 -7.82 8.45
CA ALA A 182 13.97 -6.86 8.01
C ALA A 182 13.45 -5.42 8.17
N ALA A 183 12.19 -5.17 7.81
CA ALA A 183 11.55 -3.87 7.99
C ALA A 183 11.52 -3.45 9.47
N ALA A 184 11.14 -4.35 10.38
CA ALA A 184 11.13 -4.09 11.81
C ALA A 184 12.53 -3.78 12.36
N ALA A 185 13.55 -4.52 11.92
CA ALA A 185 14.93 -4.28 12.31
C ALA A 185 15.46 -2.94 11.81
N ALA A 186 15.21 -2.61 10.52
CA ALA A 186 15.64 -1.35 9.94
C ALA A 186 14.97 -0.14 10.63
N LEU A 187 13.65 -0.19 10.84
CA LEU A 187 12.93 0.87 11.55
C LEU A 187 13.39 1.01 13.00
N SER A 188 13.77 -0.09 13.65
CA SER A 188 14.34 -0.06 15.00
C SER A 188 15.73 0.57 15.03
N ALA A 189 16.54 0.40 13.98
CA ALA A 189 17.82 1.08 13.83
C ALA A 189 17.60 2.59 13.61
N LEU A 190 16.69 2.95 12.71
CA LEU A 190 16.34 4.35 12.44
C LEU A 190 15.85 5.07 13.71
N ALA A 191 15.02 4.42 14.52
CA ALA A 191 14.53 4.98 15.79
C ALA A 191 15.64 5.22 16.84
N LYS A 192 16.85 4.70 16.60
CA LYS A 192 18.06 4.92 17.40
C LYS A 192 19.09 5.83 16.72
N ASP A 193 18.66 6.50 15.65
CA ASP A 193 19.53 7.34 14.79
C ASP A 193 20.67 6.55 14.10
N ASP A 194 20.56 5.22 14.00
CA ASP A 194 21.54 4.36 13.32
C ASP A 194 21.19 4.22 11.83
N LEU A 195 21.45 5.27 11.06
CA LEU A 195 21.23 5.30 9.62
C LEU A 195 22.06 4.29 8.85
N ALA A 196 23.27 3.97 9.33
CA ALA A 196 24.13 2.99 8.66
C ALA A 196 23.48 1.61 8.68
N SER A 197 23.12 1.11 9.86
CA SER A 197 22.39 -0.16 9.99
C SER A 197 21.04 -0.16 9.25
N PHE A 198 20.31 0.96 9.29
CA PHE A 198 19.06 1.09 8.53
C PHE A 198 19.27 0.85 7.03
N HIS A 199 20.25 1.49 6.44
CA HIS A 199 20.55 1.33 5.00
C HIS A 199 21.12 -0.07 4.69
N ASP A 200 21.99 -0.60 5.51
CA ASP A 200 22.57 -1.94 5.33
C ASP A 200 21.49 -3.05 5.36
N ILE A 201 20.49 -2.91 6.23
CA ILE A 201 19.38 -3.86 6.31
C ILE A 201 18.46 -3.75 5.10
N PHE A 202 18.15 -2.52 4.64
CA PHE A 202 17.23 -2.34 3.52
C PHE A 202 17.87 -2.56 2.14
N ALA A 203 19.16 -2.26 1.97
CA ALA A 203 19.82 -2.33 0.67
C ALA A 203 19.59 -3.67 -0.07
N PRO A 204 19.74 -4.86 0.56
CA PRO A 204 19.51 -6.13 -0.14
C PRO A 204 18.02 -6.40 -0.43
N THR A 205 17.09 -5.72 0.23
CA THR A 205 15.65 -5.94 0.03
C THR A 205 15.08 -5.13 -1.14
N VAL A 206 15.71 -4.02 -1.53
CA VAL A 206 15.25 -3.15 -2.63
C VAL A 206 15.19 -3.87 -3.98
N PRO A 207 16.19 -4.67 -4.41
CA PRO A 207 16.08 -5.43 -5.67
C PRO A 207 14.89 -6.40 -5.68
N LEU A 208 14.61 -7.07 -4.57
CA LEU A 208 13.44 -7.94 -4.41
C LEU A 208 12.14 -7.15 -4.56
N SER A 209 12.03 -6.02 -3.88
CA SER A 209 10.85 -5.16 -3.95
C SER A 209 10.59 -4.69 -5.39
N ARG A 210 11.60 -4.15 -6.05
CA ARG A 210 11.51 -3.72 -7.46
C ARG A 210 11.11 -4.87 -8.39
N HIS A 211 11.54 -6.09 -8.10
CA HIS A 211 11.16 -7.26 -8.87
C HIS A 211 9.70 -7.66 -8.63
N ILE A 212 9.22 -7.68 -7.39
CA ILE A 212 7.83 -7.99 -7.03
C ILE A 212 6.88 -6.97 -7.65
N PHE A 213 7.17 -5.68 -7.52
CA PHE A 213 6.32 -4.57 -7.94
C PHE A 213 6.54 -4.10 -9.39
N ARG A 214 7.44 -4.76 -10.16
CA ARG A 214 7.62 -4.43 -11.58
C ARG A 214 6.31 -4.55 -12.36
N ALA A 215 6.22 -3.80 -13.46
CA ALA A 215 5.05 -3.85 -14.33
C ALA A 215 4.76 -5.27 -14.88
N PRO A 216 3.49 -5.64 -15.01
CA PRO A 216 2.29 -4.92 -14.58
C PRO A 216 2.14 -4.94 -13.06
N THR A 217 2.27 -3.78 -12.43
CA THR A 217 2.38 -3.63 -10.97
C THR A 217 1.19 -4.21 -10.23
N ARG A 218 -0.02 -4.15 -10.80
CA ARG A 218 -1.24 -4.72 -10.21
C ARG A 218 -1.15 -6.19 -9.81
N PHE A 219 -0.16 -6.92 -10.32
CA PHE A 219 0.06 -8.34 -9.99
C PHE A 219 1.12 -8.58 -8.89
N TYR A 220 1.51 -7.54 -8.17
CA TYR A 220 2.50 -7.63 -7.10
C TYR A 220 2.13 -8.63 -6.00
N LYS A 221 0.82 -8.78 -5.71
CA LYS A 221 0.34 -9.69 -4.67
C LYS A 221 0.77 -11.14 -4.90
N THR A 222 0.94 -11.56 -6.16
CA THR A 222 1.47 -12.89 -6.48
C THR A 222 2.85 -13.11 -5.87
N GLY A 223 3.73 -12.11 -5.92
CA GLY A 223 5.05 -12.17 -5.29
C GLY A 223 4.96 -12.16 -3.76
N VAL A 224 4.11 -11.33 -3.17
CA VAL A 224 3.91 -11.27 -1.72
C VAL A 224 3.39 -12.61 -1.19
N VAL A 225 2.36 -13.17 -1.82
CA VAL A 225 1.79 -14.48 -1.43
C VAL A 225 2.80 -15.61 -1.63
N PHE A 226 3.62 -15.53 -2.68
CA PHE A 226 4.69 -16.49 -2.89
C PHE A 226 5.73 -16.45 -1.76
N MET A 227 6.15 -15.26 -1.32
CA MET A 227 7.02 -15.11 -0.15
C MET A 227 6.39 -15.65 1.13
N ALA A 228 5.10 -15.42 1.34
CA ALA A 228 4.36 -15.97 2.48
C ALA A 228 4.35 -17.51 2.46
N TYR A 229 4.14 -18.12 1.28
CA TYR A 229 4.22 -19.56 1.09
C TYR A 229 5.63 -20.08 1.37
N LEU A 230 6.68 -19.50 0.79
CA LEU A 230 8.06 -19.93 0.99
C LEU A 230 8.47 -19.88 2.47
N ASN A 231 8.04 -18.86 3.19
CA ASN A 231 8.34 -18.68 4.61
C ASN A 231 7.42 -19.44 5.58
N GLY A 232 6.46 -20.21 5.06
CA GLY A 232 5.60 -21.06 5.90
C GLY A 232 4.47 -20.31 6.60
N HIS A 233 4.11 -19.12 6.15
CA HIS A 233 2.97 -18.37 6.68
C HIS A 233 1.65 -18.90 6.14
N GLN A 234 1.67 -19.64 5.04
CA GLN A 234 0.55 -20.41 4.53
C GLN A 234 1.04 -21.72 3.88
N ASP A 235 0.15 -22.72 3.81
CA ASP A 235 0.54 -24.07 3.39
C ASP A 235 0.40 -24.33 1.88
N HIS A 236 -0.14 -23.36 1.14
CA HIS A 236 -0.35 -23.49 -0.31
C HIS A 236 0.02 -22.18 -1.02
N PHE A 237 0.32 -22.28 -2.32
CA PHE A 237 0.48 -21.14 -3.22
C PHE A 237 -0.72 -21.05 -4.15
N THR A 238 -1.92 -20.89 -3.58
CA THR A 238 -3.17 -20.70 -4.32
C THR A 238 -3.76 -19.35 -3.95
N MET A 239 -4.24 -18.64 -4.96
CA MET A 239 -4.81 -17.30 -4.79
C MET A 239 -6.23 -17.23 -5.35
N ALA A 240 -7.07 -16.39 -4.78
CA ALA A 240 -8.40 -16.12 -5.30
C ALA A 240 -8.34 -15.73 -6.79
N GLY A 241 -9.23 -16.33 -7.59
CA GLY A 241 -9.28 -16.07 -9.03
C GLY A 241 -8.08 -16.60 -9.83
N GLY A 242 -7.29 -17.54 -9.28
CA GLY A 242 -6.13 -18.13 -9.97
C GLY A 242 -4.96 -17.14 -10.17
N GLN A 243 -4.88 -16.13 -9.32
CA GLN A 243 -3.89 -15.04 -9.50
C GLN A 243 -2.44 -15.47 -9.24
N GLU A 244 -2.19 -16.64 -8.68
CA GLU A 244 -0.85 -17.25 -8.61
C GLU A 244 -0.23 -17.49 -9.99
N SER A 245 -1.04 -17.51 -11.05
CA SER A 245 -0.59 -17.66 -12.44
C SER A 245 -0.25 -16.35 -13.15
N THR A 246 -0.47 -15.20 -12.53
CA THR A 246 -0.23 -13.88 -13.16
C THR A 246 1.24 -13.51 -13.32
N ARG A 247 2.13 -14.27 -12.71
CA ARG A 247 3.59 -14.13 -12.88
C ARG A 247 4.17 -15.41 -13.45
N SER A 248 5.14 -15.24 -14.36
CA SER A 248 5.80 -16.37 -15.02
C SER A 248 6.67 -17.18 -14.06
N THR A 249 7.00 -18.40 -14.45
CA THR A 249 7.96 -19.26 -13.73
C THR A 249 9.32 -18.58 -13.55
N LEU A 250 9.82 -17.90 -14.59
CA LEU A 250 11.08 -17.15 -14.51
C LEU A 250 11.01 -15.99 -13.49
N HIS A 251 9.85 -15.32 -13.40
CA HIS A 251 9.65 -14.27 -12.38
C HIS A 251 9.73 -14.85 -10.98
N LEU A 252 9.09 -15.99 -10.72
CA LEU A 252 9.13 -16.62 -9.39
C LEU A 252 10.53 -17.17 -9.07
N ALA A 253 11.24 -17.70 -10.05
CA ALA A 253 12.62 -18.16 -9.86
C ALA A 253 13.58 -17.02 -9.51
N GLU A 254 13.47 -15.89 -10.18
CA GLU A 254 14.29 -14.71 -9.83
C GLU A 254 13.90 -14.11 -8.49
N LEU A 255 12.60 -14.07 -8.17
CA LEU A 255 12.12 -13.65 -6.86
C LEU A 255 12.75 -14.50 -5.75
N PHE A 256 12.76 -15.83 -5.89
CA PHE A 256 13.39 -16.74 -4.94
C PHE A 256 14.87 -16.41 -4.73
N ARG A 257 15.65 -16.23 -5.83
CA ARG A 257 17.06 -15.87 -5.75
C ARG A 257 17.31 -14.53 -5.07
N LEU A 258 16.46 -13.54 -5.33
CA LEU A 258 16.55 -12.22 -4.68
C LEU A 258 16.27 -12.29 -3.20
N ALA A 259 15.26 -13.08 -2.80
CA ALA A 259 14.90 -13.29 -1.40
C ALA A 259 16.01 -14.05 -0.64
N ASP A 260 16.60 -15.06 -1.28
CA ASP A 260 17.72 -15.83 -0.72
C ASP A 260 18.96 -14.93 -0.49
N ARG A 261 19.36 -14.17 -1.51
CA ARG A 261 20.47 -13.20 -1.41
C ARG A 261 20.26 -12.16 -0.32
N ALA A 262 19.01 -11.78 -0.07
CA ALA A 262 18.64 -10.83 0.97
C ALA A 262 18.47 -11.47 2.35
N GLY A 263 18.69 -12.79 2.49
CA GLY A 263 18.56 -13.50 3.78
C GLY A 263 17.15 -13.51 4.35
N LEU A 264 16.11 -13.52 3.49
CA LEU A 264 14.71 -13.34 3.89
C LEU A 264 13.95 -14.65 4.12
N PHE A 265 14.62 -15.79 4.02
CA PHE A 265 14.00 -17.07 4.35
C PHE A 265 14.24 -17.44 5.82
N ARG A 266 13.15 -17.67 6.56
CA ARG A 266 13.21 -18.14 7.95
C ARG A 266 13.83 -19.54 8.05
N ASP A 267 13.58 -20.37 7.04
CA ASP A 267 14.06 -21.73 6.87
C ASP A 267 14.38 -21.91 5.37
N PRO A 268 15.66 -21.74 4.97
CA PRO A 268 16.08 -21.84 3.59
C PRO A 268 15.86 -23.22 2.96
N GLU A 269 15.99 -24.30 3.74
CA GLU A 269 15.79 -25.66 3.23
C GLU A 269 14.31 -25.89 2.90
N ARG A 270 13.42 -25.51 3.80
CA ARG A 270 11.97 -25.54 3.56
C ARG A 270 11.56 -24.65 2.38
N ALA A 271 12.13 -23.46 2.28
CA ALA A 271 11.86 -22.56 1.15
C ALA A 271 12.29 -23.21 -0.19
N ALA A 272 13.44 -23.87 -0.24
CA ALA A 272 13.91 -24.58 -1.41
C ALA A 272 13.01 -25.78 -1.78
N GLU A 273 12.55 -26.54 -0.79
CA GLU A 273 11.60 -27.63 -0.99
C GLU A 273 10.28 -27.13 -1.57
N ARG A 274 9.72 -26.06 -1.00
CA ARG A 274 8.49 -25.41 -1.49
C ARG A 274 8.67 -24.83 -2.91
N MET A 275 9.85 -24.27 -3.19
CA MET A 275 10.17 -23.81 -4.54
C MET A 275 10.17 -24.97 -5.53
N ARG A 276 10.78 -26.13 -5.21
CA ARG A 276 10.75 -27.33 -6.07
C ARG A 276 9.32 -27.78 -6.35
N CYS A 277 8.43 -27.78 -5.34
CA CYS A 277 7.01 -28.13 -5.54
C CYS A 277 6.35 -27.18 -6.55
N VAL A 278 6.60 -25.87 -6.47
CA VAL A 278 6.03 -24.89 -7.42
C VAL A 278 6.60 -25.08 -8.81
N MET A 279 7.89 -25.40 -8.95
CA MET A 279 8.52 -25.68 -10.25
C MET A 279 7.95 -26.95 -10.88
N ALA A 280 7.79 -28.02 -10.12
CA ALA A 280 7.23 -29.30 -10.61
C ALA A 280 5.80 -29.13 -11.14
N VAL A 281 4.93 -28.40 -10.43
CA VAL A 281 3.57 -28.08 -10.91
C VAL A 281 3.58 -27.29 -12.22
N ARG A 282 4.66 -26.52 -12.48
CA ARG A 282 4.84 -25.74 -13.70
C ARG A 282 5.60 -26.50 -14.80
N GLY A 283 5.83 -27.80 -14.63
CA GLY A 283 6.51 -28.63 -15.60
C GLY A 283 8.02 -28.43 -15.68
N VAL A 284 8.64 -27.90 -14.64
CA VAL A 284 10.09 -27.75 -14.53
C VAL A 284 10.60 -28.83 -13.57
N GLU A 285 11.42 -29.74 -14.10
CA GLU A 285 12.15 -30.71 -13.27
C GLU A 285 13.29 -29.97 -12.53
N ALA A 286 13.37 -30.14 -11.20
CA ALA A 286 14.34 -29.49 -10.33
C ALA A 286 15.39 -30.47 -9.80
#